data_3c5c22e4e55f38b95361b40019853789
#
_entry.id   3c5c22e4e55f38b95361b40019853789
#
_cell.length_a   1.000
_cell.length_b   1.000
_cell.length_c   1.000
_cell.angle_alpha   90.00
_cell.angle_beta   90.00
_cell.angle_gamma   90.00
#
_symmetry.space_group_name_H-M   'P 1'
#
loop_
_entity.id
_entity.type
_entity.pdbx_description
1 polymer ?
#
loop_
_entity_poly.entity_id
_entity_poly.type
_entity_poly.pdbx_seq_one_letter_code
_entity_poly.pdbx_strand_id
1 'polypeptide(L)'
;MLTNEELIIAARNTGKKVILSTGMSTWREIETANNWLIHGGEGPKQLGDGNKNYALLHCNSQYPAPLEELNLSAIKTLKQKYFCEVGYSGHEFRLGTSVAAVYLGATIIERHITLDRTMWGTDHLSSVEPQGLIKLVKGIRELETSFGNGELGCSPGELKIAKKLRG
;
A
#
# COMPACT_ATOMS: atom_id res chain seq x y z
N MET A 1 -15.01 -8.75 -5.58
CA MET A 1 -15.62 -7.59 -4.86
C MET A 1 -15.38 -6.28 -5.58
N LEU A 2 -14.21 -6.03 -6.17
CA LEU A 2 -13.92 -4.80 -6.94
C LEU A 2 -14.88 -4.60 -8.14
N THR A 3 -15.43 -5.67 -8.69
CA THR A 3 -16.39 -5.63 -9.81
C THR A 3 -17.87 -5.55 -9.38
N ASN A 4 -18.13 -5.43 -8.07
CA ASN A 4 -19.50 -5.33 -7.54
C ASN A 4 -19.88 -3.86 -7.34
N GLU A 5 -20.58 -3.28 -8.32
CA GLU A 5 -21.01 -1.89 -8.33
C GLU A 5 -21.83 -1.51 -7.09
N GLU A 6 -22.89 -2.30 -6.81
CA GLU A 6 -23.80 -2.03 -5.70
C GLU A 6 -23.08 -1.96 -4.36
N LEU A 7 -22.14 -2.88 -4.12
CA LEU A 7 -21.34 -2.92 -2.89
C LEU A 7 -20.46 -1.68 -2.77
N ILE A 8 -19.77 -1.29 -3.86
CA ILE A 8 -18.86 -0.14 -3.86
C ILE A 8 -19.65 1.14 -3.63
N ILE A 9 -20.80 1.31 -4.29
CA ILE A 9 -21.67 2.47 -4.12
C ILE A 9 -22.23 2.53 -2.70
N ALA A 10 -22.69 1.39 -2.15
CA ALA A 10 -23.17 1.32 -0.78
C ALA A 10 -22.07 1.70 0.22
N ALA A 11 -20.85 1.16 0.07
CA ALA A 11 -19.71 1.52 0.91
C ALA A 11 -19.38 3.02 0.82
N ARG A 12 -19.30 3.57 -0.39
CA ARG A 12 -19.09 5.01 -0.62
C ARG A 12 -20.14 5.87 0.09
N ASN A 13 -21.41 5.50 -0.02
CA ASN A 13 -22.53 6.27 0.53
C ASN A 13 -22.56 6.28 2.06
N THR A 14 -21.76 5.45 2.74
CA THR A 14 -21.59 5.53 4.20
C THR A 14 -20.86 6.80 4.64
N GLY A 15 -20.18 7.49 3.73
CA GLY A 15 -19.31 8.63 4.04
C GLY A 15 -17.99 8.25 4.74
N LYS A 16 -17.78 6.97 5.05
CA LYS A 16 -16.52 6.48 5.64
C LYS A 16 -15.45 6.30 4.55
N LYS A 17 -14.18 6.29 4.96
CA LYS A 17 -13.08 5.98 4.05
C LYS A 17 -13.22 4.55 3.53
N VAL A 18 -13.22 4.41 2.21
CA VAL A 18 -13.27 3.10 1.53
C VAL A 18 -11.84 2.69 1.18
N ILE A 19 -11.44 1.51 1.60
CA ILE A 19 -10.16 0.89 1.20
C ILE A 19 -10.50 -0.25 0.26
N LEU A 20 -10.00 -0.19 -0.98
CA LEU A 20 -10.33 -1.13 -2.05
C LEU A 20 -9.06 -1.80 -2.58
N SER A 21 -8.95 -3.11 -2.41
CA SER A 21 -7.85 -3.91 -2.95
C SER A 21 -8.06 -4.24 -4.41
N THR A 22 -6.98 -4.16 -5.22
CA THR A 22 -6.99 -4.33 -6.68
C THR A 22 -6.58 -5.73 -7.15
N GLY A 23 -6.46 -6.69 -6.23
CA GLY A 23 -6.07 -8.06 -6.57
C GLY A 23 -7.01 -8.71 -7.60
N MET A 24 -6.45 -9.53 -8.50
CA MET A 24 -7.16 -10.23 -9.59
C MET A 24 -7.91 -9.29 -10.55
N SER A 25 -7.54 -8.02 -10.64
CA SER A 25 -8.27 -7.04 -11.44
C SER A 25 -7.44 -6.51 -12.59
N THR A 26 -8.10 -6.31 -13.72
CA THR A 26 -7.57 -5.59 -14.88
C THR A 26 -7.61 -4.07 -14.66
N TRP A 27 -6.81 -3.33 -15.41
CA TRP A 27 -6.85 -1.85 -15.38
C TRP A 27 -8.26 -1.29 -15.67
N ARG A 28 -9.00 -1.93 -16.57
CA ARG A 28 -10.37 -1.51 -16.91
C ARG A 28 -11.32 -1.67 -15.73
N GLU A 29 -11.21 -2.77 -15.00
CA GLU A 29 -12.03 -3.01 -13.80
C GLU A 29 -11.69 -2.03 -12.68
N ILE A 30 -10.39 -1.75 -12.45
CA ILE A 30 -9.95 -0.76 -11.47
C ILE A 30 -10.48 0.63 -11.83
N GLU A 31 -10.42 1.01 -13.11
CA GLU A 31 -10.93 2.30 -13.58
C GLU A 31 -12.45 2.41 -13.41
N THR A 32 -13.18 1.34 -13.71
CA THR A 32 -14.63 1.26 -13.50
C THR A 32 -14.98 1.43 -12.02
N ALA A 33 -14.31 0.68 -11.13
CA ALA A 33 -14.51 0.79 -9.68
C ALA A 33 -14.15 2.17 -9.13
N ASN A 34 -13.07 2.76 -9.64
CA ASN A 34 -12.67 4.13 -9.30
C ASN A 34 -13.75 5.14 -9.70
N ASN A 35 -14.37 4.99 -10.87
CA ASN A 35 -15.47 5.85 -11.29
C ASN A 35 -16.69 5.71 -10.37
N TRP A 36 -17.04 4.51 -9.92
CA TRP A 36 -18.10 4.31 -8.93
C TRP A 36 -17.78 4.97 -7.60
N LEU A 37 -16.54 4.90 -7.14
CA LEU A 37 -16.10 5.58 -5.91
C LEU A 37 -16.19 7.11 -6.02
N ILE A 38 -15.86 7.67 -7.18
CA ILE A 38 -15.87 9.12 -7.39
C ILE A 38 -17.29 9.63 -7.66
N HIS A 39 -18.04 8.97 -8.54
CA HIS A 39 -19.28 9.48 -9.11
C HIS A 39 -20.55 8.80 -8.59
N GLY A 40 -20.45 7.62 -7.98
CA GLY A 40 -21.60 6.91 -7.42
C GLY A 40 -22.55 6.38 -8.48
N GLY A 41 -22.10 5.58 -9.45
CA GLY A 41 -22.94 4.80 -10.38
C GLY A 41 -23.77 5.57 -11.43
N GLU A 42 -24.13 6.80 -11.19
CA GLU A 42 -24.71 7.68 -12.19
C GLU A 42 -23.57 8.37 -12.95
N GLY A 43 -23.55 8.25 -14.29
CA GLY A 43 -22.48 8.68 -15.20
C GLY A 43 -21.76 10.01 -14.88
N PRO A 44 -20.86 10.50 -15.70
CA PRO A 44 -19.88 11.51 -15.32
C PRO A 44 -20.58 12.80 -14.82
N LYS A 45 -20.77 12.89 -13.51
CA LYS A 45 -21.02 14.17 -12.87
C LYS A 45 -19.72 14.94 -12.91
N GLN A 46 -19.79 16.19 -13.35
CA GLN A 46 -18.65 17.09 -13.56
C GLN A 46 -17.56 16.94 -12.52
N LEU A 47 -16.31 17.03 -12.94
CA LEU A 47 -15.06 17.09 -12.18
C LEU A 47 -15.09 18.21 -11.11
N GLY A 48 -15.94 18.06 -10.10
CA GLY A 48 -16.04 18.94 -8.95
C GLY A 48 -16.03 18.08 -7.71
N ASP A 49 -14.97 18.14 -6.94
CA ASP A 49 -14.83 17.58 -5.58
C ASP A 49 -15.20 16.09 -5.43
N GLY A 50 -14.69 15.26 -6.35
CA GLY A 50 -14.83 13.82 -6.28
C GLY A 50 -14.44 13.32 -4.88
N ASN A 51 -15.25 12.42 -4.33
CA ASN A 51 -14.96 11.80 -3.03
C ASN A 51 -13.53 11.24 -2.99
N LYS A 52 -12.60 11.99 -2.39
CA LYS A 52 -11.21 11.56 -2.17
C LYS A 52 -11.06 10.69 -0.92
N ASN A 53 -12.17 10.33 -0.28
CA ASN A 53 -12.17 9.54 0.94
C ASN A 53 -12.08 8.03 0.63
N TYR A 54 -11.16 7.66 -0.25
CA TYR A 54 -10.88 6.26 -0.56
C TYR A 54 -9.38 6.03 -0.80
N ALA A 55 -8.98 4.78 -0.73
CA ALA A 55 -7.64 4.31 -1.05
C ALA A 55 -7.70 3.06 -1.92
N LEU A 56 -6.75 2.92 -2.85
CA LEU A 56 -6.53 1.71 -3.64
C LEU A 56 -5.31 0.97 -3.10
N LEU A 57 -5.46 -0.32 -2.79
CA LEU A 57 -4.33 -1.14 -2.40
C LEU A 57 -3.87 -2.01 -3.58
N HIS A 58 -2.61 -1.89 -3.98
CA HIS A 58 -1.99 -2.88 -4.83
C HIS A 58 -1.92 -4.22 -4.09
N CYS A 59 -2.31 -5.30 -4.76
CA CYS A 59 -2.48 -6.60 -4.13
C CYS A 59 -2.24 -7.73 -5.14
N ASN A 60 -1.55 -8.80 -4.73
CA ASN A 60 -1.59 -10.10 -5.38
C ASN A 60 -2.40 -11.05 -4.49
N SER A 61 -3.43 -11.69 -5.07
CA SER A 61 -4.41 -12.51 -4.32
C SER A 61 -4.02 -13.99 -4.20
N GLN A 62 -2.75 -14.33 -4.33
CA GLN A 62 -2.23 -15.66 -4.00
C GLN A 62 -1.80 -15.71 -2.52
N TYR A 63 -1.95 -16.86 -1.85
CA TYR A 63 -1.65 -17.07 -0.43
C TYR A 63 -0.83 -18.34 -0.21
N PRO A 64 0.52 -18.27 -0.06
CA PRO A 64 1.36 -17.07 -0.16
C PRO A 64 1.58 -16.59 -1.60
N ALA A 65 1.75 -15.29 -1.78
CA ALA A 65 2.08 -14.71 -3.07
C ALA A 65 3.57 -14.93 -3.39
N PRO A 66 3.93 -15.45 -4.60
CA PRO A 66 5.31 -15.58 -5.03
C PRO A 66 5.93 -14.19 -5.29
N LEU A 67 7.20 -14.02 -4.93
CA LEU A 67 7.86 -12.71 -4.98
C LEU A 67 7.94 -12.14 -6.40
N GLU A 68 8.16 -12.99 -7.39
CA GLU A 68 8.25 -12.65 -8.81
C GLU A 68 6.94 -12.12 -9.40
N GLU A 69 5.80 -12.40 -8.75
CA GLU A 69 4.47 -11.97 -9.21
C GLU A 69 3.93 -10.76 -8.44
N LEU A 70 4.65 -10.24 -7.44
CA LEU A 70 4.17 -9.12 -6.62
C LEU A 70 4.02 -7.81 -7.41
N ASN A 71 4.87 -7.57 -8.40
CA ASN A 71 4.85 -6.36 -9.22
C ASN A 71 4.71 -5.05 -8.40
N LEU A 72 5.52 -4.86 -7.38
CA LEU A 72 5.44 -3.70 -6.48
C LEU A 72 5.51 -2.35 -7.21
N SER A 73 6.09 -2.30 -8.42
CA SER A 73 6.13 -1.10 -9.25
C SER A 73 4.74 -0.57 -9.62
N ALA A 74 3.71 -1.43 -9.60
CA ALA A 74 2.33 -1.03 -9.83
C ALA A 74 1.81 0.00 -8.82
N ILE A 75 2.40 0.09 -7.61
CA ILE A 75 2.12 1.14 -6.63
C ILE A 75 2.38 2.52 -7.21
N LYS A 76 3.52 2.71 -7.89
CA LYS A 76 3.84 3.99 -8.56
C LYS A 76 2.85 4.29 -9.68
N THR A 77 2.47 3.28 -10.46
CA THR A 77 1.50 3.44 -11.56
C THR A 77 0.12 3.82 -11.04
N LEU A 78 -0.36 3.17 -9.98
CA LEU A 78 -1.62 3.54 -9.32
C LEU A 78 -1.58 4.99 -8.83
N LYS A 79 -0.49 5.38 -8.17
CA LYS A 79 -0.30 6.74 -7.64
C LYS A 79 -0.25 7.82 -8.73
N GLN A 80 0.32 7.51 -9.89
CA GLN A 80 0.36 8.41 -11.03
C GLN A 80 -0.99 8.53 -11.74
N LYS A 81 -1.75 7.44 -11.79
CA LYS A 81 -3.01 7.37 -12.54
C LYS A 81 -4.21 7.87 -11.74
N TYR A 82 -4.24 7.63 -10.42
CA TYR A 82 -5.38 7.93 -9.57
C TYR A 82 -5.01 8.97 -8.49
N PHE A 83 -5.86 9.98 -8.33
CA PHE A 83 -5.66 11.05 -7.33
C PHE A 83 -6.23 10.64 -5.95
N CYS A 84 -5.82 9.46 -5.46
CA CYS A 84 -6.22 8.95 -4.16
C CYS A 84 -5.01 8.43 -3.39
N GLU A 85 -5.22 8.06 -2.13
CA GLU A 85 -4.21 7.31 -1.39
C GLU A 85 -3.98 5.95 -2.03
N VAL A 86 -2.73 5.52 -2.06
CA VAL A 86 -2.35 4.20 -2.55
C VAL A 86 -1.63 3.43 -1.46
N GLY A 87 -2.00 2.19 -1.28
CA GLY A 87 -1.40 1.28 -0.33
C GLY A 87 -0.96 -0.04 -0.95
N TYR A 88 -0.55 -0.95 -0.10
CA TYR A 88 -0.14 -2.30 -0.45
C TYR A 88 -0.78 -3.32 0.49
N SER A 89 -1.43 -4.32 -0.06
CA SER A 89 -1.94 -5.50 0.64
C SER A 89 -1.05 -6.69 0.31
N GLY A 90 -0.23 -7.10 1.28
CA GLY A 90 0.82 -8.10 1.06
C GLY A 90 0.44 -9.48 1.59
N HIS A 91 0.60 -10.52 0.76
CA HIS A 91 0.28 -11.92 1.07
C HIS A 91 1.50 -12.84 0.97
N GLU A 92 2.68 -12.30 0.74
CA GLU A 92 3.96 -13.00 0.73
C GLU A 92 4.49 -13.23 2.14
N PHE A 93 5.42 -14.17 2.32
CA PHE A 93 6.04 -14.47 3.63
C PHE A 93 6.93 -13.36 4.18
N ARG A 94 7.51 -12.56 3.32
CA ARG A 94 8.56 -11.61 3.68
C ARG A 94 7.97 -10.27 4.09
N LEU A 95 8.61 -9.61 5.05
CA LEU A 95 8.22 -8.27 5.51
C LEU A 95 8.90 -7.15 4.71
N GLY A 96 10.05 -7.44 4.10
CA GLY A 96 10.84 -6.46 3.34
C GLY A 96 10.08 -5.86 2.17
N THR A 97 9.22 -6.63 1.52
CA THR A 97 8.35 -6.17 0.43
C THR A 97 7.34 -5.10 0.87
N SER A 98 6.77 -5.25 2.08
CA SER A 98 5.89 -4.22 2.67
C SER A 98 6.65 -2.94 2.99
N VAL A 99 7.90 -3.04 3.47
CA VAL A 99 8.78 -1.87 3.68
C VAL A 99 9.14 -1.22 2.33
N ALA A 100 9.47 -2.04 1.31
CA ALA A 100 9.73 -1.55 -0.04
C ALA A 100 8.51 -0.87 -0.67
N ALA A 101 7.29 -1.35 -0.39
CA ALA A 101 6.06 -0.72 -0.85
C ALA A 101 5.91 0.71 -0.30
N VAL A 102 6.29 0.97 0.95
CA VAL A 102 6.34 2.33 1.52
C VAL A 102 7.36 3.19 0.77
N TYR A 103 8.53 2.66 0.45
CA TYR A 103 9.52 3.37 -0.38
C TYR A 103 8.98 3.73 -1.77
N LEU A 104 8.12 2.88 -2.35
CA LEU A 104 7.46 3.13 -3.63
C LEU A 104 6.28 4.09 -3.53
N GLY A 105 5.93 4.54 -2.32
CA GLY A 105 4.93 5.56 -2.05
C GLY A 105 3.60 5.04 -1.51
N ALA A 106 3.53 3.79 -1.05
CA ALA A 106 2.38 3.29 -0.31
C ALA A 106 2.26 4.01 1.04
N THR A 107 1.06 4.50 1.37
CA THR A 107 0.75 5.15 2.65
C THR A 107 -0.06 4.25 3.58
N ILE A 108 -0.56 3.14 3.06
CA ILE A 108 -1.33 2.12 3.79
C ILE A 108 -0.68 0.77 3.54
N ILE A 109 -0.41 0.03 4.62
CA ILE A 109 0.06 -1.36 4.55
C ILE A 109 -0.98 -2.25 5.23
N GLU A 110 -1.46 -3.25 4.49
CA GLU A 110 -2.39 -4.26 4.97
C GLU A 110 -1.69 -5.61 4.98
N ARG A 111 -1.82 -6.35 6.09
CA ARG A 111 -1.30 -7.71 6.25
C ARG A 111 -2.27 -8.55 7.05
N HIS A 112 -2.41 -9.82 6.68
CA HIS A 112 -3.02 -10.81 7.55
C HIS A 112 -2.17 -11.00 8.82
N ILE A 113 -2.81 -11.18 9.97
CA ILE A 113 -2.15 -11.43 11.24
C ILE A 113 -2.61 -12.76 11.82
N THR A 114 -1.72 -13.44 12.53
CA THR A 114 -2.01 -14.67 13.27
C THR A 114 -1.20 -14.72 14.54
N LEU A 115 -1.67 -15.47 15.52
CA LEU A 115 -0.88 -15.77 16.71
C LEU A 115 0.20 -16.81 16.44
N ASP A 116 -0.08 -17.77 15.54
CA ASP A 116 0.84 -18.83 15.15
C ASP A 116 0.55 -19.26 13.70
N ARG A 117 1.57 -19.26 12.83
CA ARG A 117 1.45 -19.66 11.43
C ARG A 117 1.18 -21.15 11.23
N THR A 118 1.42 -21.97 12.25
CA THR A 118 1.18 -23.41 12.21
C THR A 118 -0.27 -23.78 12.52
N MET A 119 -1.10 -22.81 12.89
CA MET A 119 -2.54 -23.04 13.13
C MET A 119 -3.23 -23.53 11.87
N TRP A 120 -4.28 -24.30 12.04
CA TRP A 120 -5.09 -24.80 10.94
C TRP A 120 -5.87 -23.65 10.27
N GLY A 121 -5.74 -23.55 8.94
CA GLY A 121 -6.39 -22.54 8.11
C GLY A 121 -5.51 -22.12 6.94
N THR A 122 -6.13 -21.64 5.87
CA THR A 122 -5.46 -21.35 4.59
C THR A 122 -4.52 -20.14 4.68
N ASP A 123 -4.85 -19.15 5.49
CA ASP A 123 -4.20 -17.83 5.47
C ASP A 123 -3.10 -17.68 6.53
N HIS A 124 -3.07 -18.57 7.54
CA HIS A 124 -2.10 -18.50 8.63
C HIS A 124 -0.65 -18.50 8.14
N LEU A 125 -0.36 -19.29 7.12
CA LEU A 125 0.98 -19.42 6.55
C LEU A 125 1.51 -18.09 5.99
N SER A 126 0.64 -17.28 5.37
CA SER A 126 0.97 -15.96 4.80
C SER A 126 0.83 -14.82 5.82
N SER A 127 0.31 -15.11 7.01
CA SER A 127 0.02 -14.12 8.04
C SER A 127 1.28 -13.69 8.79
N VAL A 128 1.23 -12.51 9.39
CA VAL A 128 2.30 -11.96 10.22
C VAL A 128 2.00 -12.26 11.68
N GLU A 129 2.96 -12.85 12.38
CA GLU A 129 2.88 -13.07 13.83
C GLU A 129 3.20 -11.77 14.59
N PRO A 130 2.84 -11.64 15.89
CA PRO A 130 3.02 -10.40 16.65
C PRO A 130 4.43 -9.84 16.61
N GLN A 131 5.46 -10.69 16.74
CA GLN A 131 6.86 -10.26 16.64
C GLN A 131 7.22 -9.78 15.22
N GLY A 132 6.64 -10.38 14.19
CA GLY A 132 6.76 -9.93 12.81
C GLY A 132 6.13 -8.56 12.60
N LEU A 133 4.95 -8.32 13.16
CA LEU A 133 4.26 -7.03 13.08
C LEU A 133 5.07 -5.92 13.75
N ILE A 134 5.64 -6.16 14.93
CA ILE A 134 6.52 -5.21 15.62
C ILE A 134 7.74 -4.87 14.74
N LYS A 135 8.38 -5.88 14.14
CA LYS A 135 9.52 -5.67 13.23
C LYS A 135 9.12 -4.90 11.97
N LEU A 136 7.96 -5.19 11.40
CA LEU A 136 7.43 -4.50 10.23
C LEU A 136 7.22 -3.02 10.51
N VAL A 137 6.50 -2.70 11.58
CA VAL A 137 6.23 -1.30 11.97
C VAL A 137 7.54 -0.57 12.24
N LYS A 138 8.46 -1.18 12.99
CA LYS A 138 9.78 -0.60 13.25
C LYS A 138 10.55 -0.33 11.97
N GLY A 139 10.62 -1.30 11.05
CA GLY A 139 11.31 -1.15 9.77
C GLY A 139 10.71 -0.05 8.89
N ILE A 140 9.40 0.12 8.89
CA ILE A 140 8.73 1.23 8.19
C ILE A 140 9.14 2.57 8.79
N ARG A 141 9.13 2.73 10.12
CA ARG A 141 9.50 4.00 10.79
C ARG A 141 10.98 4.34 10.60
N GLU A 142 11.86 3.35 10.63
CA GLU A 142 13.28 3.52 10.32
C GLU A 142 13.48 3.98 8.87
N LEU A 143 12.76 3.38 7.91
CA LEU A 143 12.78 3.80 6.52
C LEU A 143 12.31 5.25 6.36
N GLU A 144 11.16 5.62 6.93
CA GLU A 144 10.62 6.98 6.87
C GLU A 144 11.62 8.02 7.42
N THR A 145 12.30 7.68 8.51
CA THR A 145 13.33 8.56 9.11
C THR A 145 14.56 8.71 8.20
N SER A 146 14.86 7.70 7.38
CA SER A 146 16.05 7.66 6.54
C SER A 146 15.91 8.37 5.19
N PHE A 147 14.70 8.78 4.78
CA PHE A 147 14.49 9.36 3.45
C PHE A 147 15.28 10.64 3.19
N GLY A 148 15.45 11.50 4.21
CA GLY A 148 16.09 12.80 4.02
C GLY A 148 15.35 13.69 3.02
N ASN A 149 16.03 14.71 2.54
CA ASN A 149 15.49 15.67 1.56
C ASN A 149 16.06 15.48 0.14
N GLY A 150 16.95 14.50 -0.08
CA GLY A 150 17.59 14.22 -1.37
C GLY A 150 18.74 15.17 -1.73
N GLU A 151 19.09 16.13 -0.88
CA GLU A 151 20.24 17.01 -1.12
C GLU A 151 21.54 16.31 -0.73
N LEU A 152 22.53 16.38 -1.63
CA LEU A 152 23.87 15.90 -1.34
C LEU A 152 24.62 16.95 -0.53
N GLY A 153 25.22 16.53 0.57
CA GLY A 153 25.98 17.42 1.44
C GLY A 153 26.61 16.66 2.59
N CYS A 154 27.44 17.36 3.35
CA CYS A 154 28.09 16.80 4.53
C CYS A 154 27.22 17.09 5.75
N SER A 155 26.69 16.05 6.39
CA SER A 155 25.91 16.20 7.61
C SER A 155 26.75 16.82 8.76
N PRO A 156 26.12 17.42 9.78
CA PRO A 156 26.86 17.96 10.94
C PRO A 156 27.72 16.91 11.64
N GLY A 157 27.32 15.65 11.64
CA GLY A 157 28.11 14.53 12.15
C GLY A 157 29.34 14.25 11.30
N GLU A 158 29.17 14.20 9.98
CA GLU A 158 30.27 13.98 9.04
C GLU A 158 31.27 15.12 9.00
N LEU A 159 30.84 16.38 9.19
CA LEU A 159 31.73 17.53 9.29
C LEU A 159 32.73 17.38 10.43
N LYS A 160 32.31 16.82 11.57
CA LYS A 160 33.24 16.55 12.71
C LYS A 160 34.26 15.48 12.33
N ILE A 161 33.81 14.43 11.60
CA ILE A 161 34.70 13.36 11.16
C ILE A 161 35.65 13.85 10.07
N ALA A 162 35.13 14.62 9.10
CA ALA A 162 35.93 15.20 8.02
C ALA A 162 37.08 16.07 8.54
N LYS A 163 36.81 16.91 9.53
CA LYS A 163 37.87 17.70 10.20
C LYS A 163 38.95 16.83 10.84
N LYS A 164 38.59 15.66 11.37
CA LYS A 164 39.55 14.74 11.99
C LYS A 164 40.37 13.95 10.97
N LEU A 165 39.78 13.59 9.81
CA LEU A 165 40.43 12.72 8.83
C LEU A 165 41.12 13.46 7.69
N ARG A 166 40.72 14.71 7.41
CA ARG A 166 41.29 15.50 6.29
C ARG A 166 42.26 16.60 6.76
N GLY A 167 42.45 16.78 8.07
CA GLY A 167 43.35 17.78 8.68
C GLY A 167 42.69 19.14 8.77
#